data_9a352a329f9dabafd6f8dc6a6305286f
#
_entry.id   9a352a329f9dabafd6f8dc6a6305286f
#
_cell.length_a   1.000
_cell.length_b   1.000
_cell.length_c   1.000
_cell.angle_alpha   90.00
_cell.angle_beta   90.00
_cell.angle_gamma   90.00
#
_symmetry.space_group_name_H-M   'P 1'
#
loop_
_entity.id
_entity.type
_entity.pdbx_description
1 polymer ?
#
loop_
_entity_poly.entity_id
_entity_poly.type
_entity_poly.pdbx_seq_one_letter_code
_entity_poly.pdbx_strand_id
1 'polypeptide(L)'
;MITLTYLTTVITLHPDLIWGDEHNWFPVEQSVQRTITGALIISTATRVAGRPITLAPTDDSSAWMPQATIDALRNLAVVPGRVMQLNIRGTSRDVIFRHHEGAAIEAVPVVHYSDIDTADWFKVTLRLMEI
;
A
#
# COMPACT_ATOMS: atom_id res chain seq x y z
N MET A 1 -14.35 -0.84 -6.78
CA MET A 1 -13.24 -0.96 -7.72
C MET A 1 -12.02 -0.26 -7.14
N ILE A 2 -10.87 -0.89 -7.21
CA ILE A 2 -9.60 -0.31 -6.75
C ILE A 2 -8.79 0.05 -7.98
N THR A 3 -8.43 1.32 -8.13
CA THR A 3 -7.61 1.79 -9.26
C THR A 3 -6.47 2.66 -8.76
N LEU A 4 -5.32 2.52 -9.44
CA LEU A 4 -4.15 3.38 -9.22
C LEU A 4 -3.90 4.16 -10.50
N THR A 5 -3.93 5.48 -10.42
CA THR A 5 -3.85 6.37 -11.58
C THR A 5 -2.62 7.28 -11.49
N TYR A 6 -1.87 7.35 -12.56
CA TYR A 6 -0.78 8.32 -12.74
C TYR A 6 -0.91 8.98 -14.11
N LEU A 7 -1.19 10.30 -14.13
CA LEU A 7 -1.49 11.05 -15.36
C LEU A 7 -2.63 10.36 -16.15
N THR A 8 -2.31 9.84 -17.34
CA THR A 8 -3.27 9.13 -18.19
C THR A 8 -3.27 7.61 -17.99
N THR A 9 -2.35 7.07 -17.19
CA THR A 9 -2.22 5.64 -16.96
C THR A 9 -3.10 5.23 -15.79
N VAL A 10 -4.05 4.32 -16.04
CA VAL A 10 -4.94 3.77 -15.02
C VAL A 10 -4.68 2.27 -14.91
N ILE A 11 -4.34 1.82 -13.71
CA ILE A 11 -4.13 0.40 -13.42
C ILE A 11 -5.28 -0.05 -12.53
N THR A 12 -6.06 -1.01 -13.02
CA THR A 12 -7.13 -1.62 -12.23
C THR A 12 -6.55 -2.74 -11.37
N LEU A 13 -6.69 -2.61 -10.07
CA LEU A 13 -6.25 -3.62 -9.12
C LEU A 13 -7.39 -4.59 -8.81
N HIS A 14 -7.02 -5.78 -8.34
CA HIS A 14 -8.00 -6.81 -8.01
C HIS A 14 -8.86 -6.36 -6.83
N PRO A 15 -10.21 -6.48 -6.91
CA PRO A 15 -11.10 -5.98 -5.86
C PRO A 15 -11.02 -6.78 -4.55
N ASP A 16 -10.44 -7.98 -4.57
CA ASP A 16 -10.27 -8.82 -3.37
C ASP A 16 -9.06 -8.42 -2.53
N LEU A 17 -8.28 -7.44 -2.94
CA LEU A 17 -7.23 -6.87 -2.11
C LEU A 17 -7.83 -6.19 -0.89
N ILE A 18 -7.30 -6.49 0.28
CA ILE A 18 -7.76 -5.93 1.54
C ILE A 18 -6.78 -4.88 2.05
N TRP A 19 -7.31 -3.75 2.46
CA TRP A 19 -6.55 -2.71 3.16
C TRP A 19 -6.44 -3.09 4.64
N GLY A 20 -5.43 -3.89 4.98
CA GLY A 20 -5.31 -4.50 6.31
C GLY A 20 -5.04 -3.53 7.44
N ASP A 21 -4.40 -2.40 7.16
CA ASP A 21 -4.05 -1.39 8.17
C ASP A 21 -4.97 -0.16 8.14
N GLU A 22 -6.14 -0.26 7.51
CA GLU A 22 -7.10 0.85 7.39
C GLU A 22 -7.50 1.46 8.74
N HIS A 23 -7.69 0.63 9.75
CA HIS A 23 -8.17 1.04 11.06
C HIS A 23 -7.07 1.10 12.14
N ASN A 24 -5.82 0.88 11.75
CA ASN A 24 -4.69 0.87 12.70
C ASN A 24 -4.00 2.23 12.81
N TRP A 25 -4.37 3.18 11.99
CA TRP A 25 -3.77 4.51 11.99
C TRP A 25 -4.79 5.57 12.36
N PHE A 26 -4.37 6.47 13.24
CA PHE A 26 -5.14 7.64 13.62
C PHE A 26 -4.30 8.90 13.41
N PRO A 27 -4.91 10.04 13.08
CA PRO A 27 -4.16 11.28 12.84
C PRO A 27 -3.70 11.94 14.16
N VAL A 28 -3.26 11.14 15.11
CA VAL A 28 -2.84 11.58 16.44
C VAL A 28 -1.52 10.92 16.81
N GLU A 29 -0.54 11.75 17.14
CA GLU A 29 0.70 11.30 17.76
C GLU A 29 0.65 11.60 19.25
N GLN A 30 1.05 10.65 20.07
CA GLN A 30 0.98 10.78 21.53
C GLN A 30 2.27 10.27 22.16
N SER A 31 2.82 11.09 23.06
CA SER A 31 3.98 10.73 23.86
C SER A 31 3.60 10.80 25.35
N VAL A 32 4.08 9.81 26.10
CA VAL A 32 3.73 9.66 27.53
C VAL A 32 5.01 9.50 28.34
N GLN A 33 5.16 10.32 29.39
CA GLN A 33 6.27 10.24 30.33
C GLN A 33 5.76 10.26 31.77
N ARG A 34 6.45 9.56 32.67
CA ARG A 34 6.16 9.65 34.11
C ARG A 34 7.20 10.50 34.82
N THR A 35 6.74 11.33 35.75
CA THR A 35 7.61 12.10 36.64
C THR A 35 8.09 11.25 37.83
N ILE A 36 9.05 11.76 38.59
CA ILE A 36 9.56 11.10 39.81
C ILE A 36 8.45 10.86 40.83
N THR A 37 7.45 11.74 40.86
CA THR A 37 6.31 11.61 41.77
C THR A 37 5.22 10.67 41.31
N GLY A 38 5.40 10.04 40.13
CA GLY A 38 4.44 9.14 39.51
C GLY A 38 3.37 9.82 38.65
N ALA A 39 3.40 11.14 38.53
CA ALA A 39 2.47 11.85 37.65
C ALA A 39 2.76 11.54 36.18
N LEU A 40 1.71 11.53 35.36
CA LEU A 40 1.79 11.25 33.96
C LEU A 40 1.79 12.55 33.15
N ILE A 41 2.82 12.74 32.30
CA ILE A 41 2.88 13.84 31.37
C ILE A 41 2.50 13.30 29.98
N ILE A 42 1.44 13.85 29.39
CA ILE A 42 0.92 13.44 28.08
C ILE A 42 1.09 14.60 27.10
N SER A 43 1.79 14.34 25.99
CA SER A 43 1.95 15.28 24.90
C SER A 43 1.28 14.71 23.67
N THR A 44 0.42 15.50 23.02
CA THR A 44 -0.32 15.06 21.83
C THR A 44 -0.16 16.06 20.69
N ALA A 45 -0.16 15.55 19.47
CA ALA A 45 -0.09 16.37 18.25
C ALA A 45 -0.87 15.68 17.12
N THR A 46 -1.28 16.47 16.14
CA THR A 46 -1.95 15.94 14.95
C THR A 46 -0.92 15.46 13.94
N ARG A 47 -1.10 14.24 13.41
CA ARG A 47 -0.34 13.77 12.25
C ARG A 47 -0.92 14.40 10.99
N VAL A 48 -0.08 15.03 10.19
CA VAL A 48 -0.50 15.77 8.99
C VAL A 48 -0.56 14.86 7.77
N ALA A 49 0.33 13.87 7.68
CA ALA A 49 0.46 12.99 6.53
C ALA A 49 1.09 11.66 6.92
N GLY A 50 1.25 10.77 5.96
CA GLY A 50 1.99 9.52 6.16
C GLY A 50 1.14 8.33 6.56
N ARG A 51 -0.17 8.35 6.30
CA ARG A 51 -1.04 7.20 6.56
C ARG A 51 -0.60 6.01 5.72
N PRO A 52 -0.21 4.89 6.33
CA PRO A 52 0.17 3.71 5.56
C PRO A 52 -1.04 3.04 4.93
N ILE A 53 -0.87 2.55 3.72
CA ILE A 53 -1.89 1.79 2.98
C ILE A 53 -1.23 0.51 2.50
N THR A 54 -1.63 -0.61 3.11
CA THR A 54 -1.14 -1.93 2.70
C THR A 54 -2.31 -2.72 2.11
N LEU A 55 -2.21 -3.02 0.82
CA LEU A 55 -3.19 -3.83 0.10
C LEU A 55 -2.61 -5.22 -0.11
N ALA A 56 -3.25 -6.22 0.45
CA ALA A 56 -2.78 -7.60 0.41
C ALA A 56 -3.94 -8.57 0.25
N PRO A 57 -3.72 -9.76 -0.36
CA PRO A 57 -4.73 -10.81 -0.38
C PRO A 57 -4.92 -11.40 1.01
N THR A 58 -6.13 -11.91 1.28
CA THR A 58 -6.45 -12.58 2.55
C THR A 58 -5.84 -13.97 2.66
N ASP A 59 -5.70 -14.66 1.53
CA ASP A 59 -5.18 -16.01 1.46
C ASP A 59 -4.46 -16.27 0.13
N ASP A 60 -3.97 -17.50 -0.05
CA ASP A 60 -3.22 -17.86 -1.25
C ASP A 60 -4.07 -18.02 -2.51
N SER A 61 -5.39 -18.03 -2.38
CA SER A 61 -6.31 -18.28 -3.49
C SER A 61 -7.05 -17.03 -3.98
N SER A 62 -6.77 -15.86 -3.41
CA SER A 62 -7.47 -14.62 -3.76
C SER A 62 -6.55 -13.54 -4.32
N ALA A 63 -7.13 -12.57 -5.00
CA ALA A 63 -6.46 -11.36 -5.50
C ALA A 63 -5.29 -11.63 -6.46
N TRP A 64 -5.41 -12.63 -7.31
CA TRP A 64 -4.37 -12.91 -8.31
C TRP A 64 -4.42 -11.90 -9.44
N MET A 65 -3.24 -11.42 -9.84
CA MET A 65 -3.08 -10.46 -10.94
C MET A 65 -2.05 -10.99 -11.94
N PRO A 66 -2.21 -10.69 -13.24
CA PRO A 66 -1.27 -11.14 -14.26
C PRO A 66 0.06 -10.38 -14.21
N GLN A 67 1.11 -10.97 -14.75
CA GLN A 67 2.45 -10.39 -14.85
C GLN A 67 2.42 -8.99 -15.49
N ALA A 68 1.56 -8.79 -16.49
CA ALA A 68 1.45 -7.49 -17.16
C ALA A 68 1.04 -6.37 -16.22
N THR A 69 0.13 -6.62 -15.28
CA THR A 69 -0.26 -5.65 -14.24
C THR A 69 0.90 -5.36 -13.28
N ILE A 70 1.66 -6.38 -12.92
CA ILE A 70 2.84 -6.22 -12.05
C ILE A 70 3.91 -5.38 -12.74
N ASP A 71 4.17 -5.60 -14.01
CA ASP A 71 5.13 -4.81 -14.78
C ASP A 71 4.71 -3.34 -14.86
N ALA A 72 3.43 -3.06 -15.05
CA ALA A 72 2.90 -1.70 -15.03
C ALA A 72 3.08 -1.03 -13.67
N LEU A 73 2.82 -1.75 -12.57
CA LEU A 73 3.04 -1.25 -11.21
C LEU A 73 4.52 -0.97 -10.94
N ARG A 74 5.41 -1.85 -11.37
CA ARG A 74 6.86 -1.67 -11.22
C ARG A 74 7.36 -0.45 -11.98
N ASN A 75 6.86 -0.20 -13.16
CA ASN A 75 7.24 0.98 -13.94
C ASN A 75 6.86 2.29 -13.22
N LEU A 76 5.76 2.29 -12.47
CA LEU A 76 5.41 3.42 -11.62
C LEU A 76 6.32 3.51 -10.39
N ALA A 77 6.72 2.39 -9.83
CA ALA A 77 7.48 2.33 -8.58
C ALA A 77 8.97 2.70 -8.73
N VAL A 78 9.55 2.61 -9.94
CA VAL A 78 10.98 2.88 -10.16
C VAL A 78 11.33 4.37 -10.09
N VAL A 79 10.37 5.27 -10.17
CA VAL A 79 10.61 6.70 -10.07
C VAL A 79 10.40 7.15 -8.62
N PRO A 80 11.44 7.63 -7.93
CA PRO A 80 11.31 8.06 -6.53
C PRO A 80 10.34 9.22 -6.37
N GLY A 81 9.49 9.15 -5.33
CA GLY A 81 8.59 10.24 -4.98
C GLY A 81 7.45 10.49 -5.96
N ARG A 82 7.15 9.56 -6.86
CA ARG A 82 6.05 9.70 -7.80
C ARG A 82 4.72 9.68 -7.07
N VAL A 83 3.96 10.76 -7.21
CA VAL A 83 2.62 10.90 -6.61
C VAL A 83 1.59 10.32 -7.58
N MET A 84 0.75 9.43 -7.06
CA MET A 84 -0.32 8.78 -7.81
C MET A 84 -1.63 8.97 -7.07
N GLN A 85 -2.75 8.68 -7.75
CA GLN A 85 -4.06 8.68 -7.13
C GLN A 85 -4.56 7.26 -6.95
N LEU A 86 -4.84 6.88 -5.71
CA LEU A 86 -5.45 5.61 -5.36
C LEU A 86 -6.94 5.83 -5.12
N ASN A 87 -7.78 5.13 -5.85
CA ASN A 87 -9.22 5.17 -5.68
C ASN A 87 -9.69 3.85 -5.05
N ILE A 88 -10.26 3.95 -3.85
CA ILE A 88 -10.88 2.83 -3.15
C ILE A 88 -12.26 3.29 -2.68
N ARG A 89 -13.27 2.52 -2.98
CA ARG A 89 -14.66 2.79 -2.56
C ARG A 89 -15.15 4.19 -2.94
N GLY A 90 -14.73 4.66 -4.12
CA GLY A 90 -15.10 5.97 -4.62
C GLY A 90 -14.34 7.15 -4.00
N THR A 91 -13.40 6.91 -3.11
CA THR A 91 -12.56 7.94 -2.50
C THR A 91 -11.18 7.92 -3.14
N SER A 92 -10.75 9.05 -3.69
CA SER A 92 -9.41 9.22 -4.25
C SER A 92 -8.46 9.80 -3.22
N ARG A 93 -7.26 9.24 -3.15
CA ARG A 93 -6.18 9.70 -2.26
C ARG A 93 -4.90 9.85 -3.02
N ASP A 94 -4.12 10.87 -2.70
CA ASP A 94 -2.77 11.04 -3.25
C ASP A 94 -1.81 10.15 -2.46
N VAL A 95 -1.13 9.26 -3.16
CA VAL A 95 -0.26 8.24 -2.54
C VAL A 95 1.10 8.18 -3.22
N ILE A 96 2.10 7.71 -2.48
CA ILE A 96 3.40 7.32 -3.02
C ILE A 96 3.70 5.89 -2.58
N PHE A 97 4.60 5.22 -3.28
CA PHE A 97 5.08 3.91 -2.84
C PHE A 97 5.93 4.04 -1.58
N ARG A 98 5.74 3.09 -0.66
CA ARG A 98 6.46 3.04 0.61
C ARG A 98 7.65 2.10 0.48
N HIS A 99 8.83 2.66 0.23
CA HIS A 99 10.06 1.89 0.00
C HIS A 99 10.89 1.67 1.27
N HIS A 100 10.65 2.44 2.32
CA HIS A 100 11.49 2.40 3.53
C HIS A 100 11.14 1.24 4.48
N GLU A 101 10.07 0.53 4.24
CA GLU A 101 9.63 -0.62 5.04
C GLU A 101 9.66 -1.92 4.24
N GLY A 102 10.69 -2.11 3.41
CA GLY A 102 10.84 -3.25 2.54
C GLY A 102 10.36 -2.98 1.12
N ALA A 103 10.04 -4.03 0.37
CA ALA A 103 9.58 -3.89 -1.01
C ALA A 103 8.19 -3.25 -1.07
N ALA A 104 8.05 -2.19 -1.88
CA ALA A 104 6.76 -1.55 -2.07
C ALA A 104 5.78 -2.46 -2.82
N ILE A 105 6.29 -3.31 -3.69
CA ILE A 105 5.51 -4.31 -4.42
C ILE A 105 6.11 -5.68 -4.14
N GLU A 106 5.37 -6.53 -3.45
CA GLU A 106 5.72 -7.94 -3.27
C GLU A 106 4.86 -8.77 -4.21
N ALA A 107 5.50 -9.44 -5.17
CA ALA A 107 4.82 -10.31 -6.11
C ALA A 107 5.36 -11.72 -5.96
N VAL A 108 4.49 -12.66 -5.65
CA VAL A 108 4.82 -14.08 -5.51
C VAL A 108 4.10 -14.85 -6.61
N PRO A 109 4.83 -15.56 -7.49
CA PRO A 109 4.19 -16.32 -8.56
C PRO A 109 3.34 -17.45 -8.01
N VAL A 110 2.19 -17.66 -8.62
CA VAL A 110 1.30 -18.79 -8.33
C VAL A 110 1.81 -20.07 -9.02
N VAL A 111 2.51 -19.87 -10.14
CA VAL A 111 3.08 -20.98 -10.94
C VAL A 111 4.42 -21.45 -10.36
N HIS A 112 4.81 -22.70 -10.71
CA HIS A 112 6.00 -23.35 -10.15
C HIS A 112 7.17 -23.44 -11.14
N TYR A 113 7.25 -22.54 -12.12
CA TYR A 113 8.35 -22.44 -13.07
C TYR A 113 8.85 -21.00 -13.17
N SER A 114 10.09 -20.83 -13.56
CA SER A 114 10.73 -19.50 -13.58
C SER A 114 10.57 -18.75 -14.91
N ASP A 115 10.26 -19.44 -15.99
CA ASP A 115 9.99 -18.82 -17.29
C ASP A 115 8.52 -18.41 -17.36
N ILE A 116 8.22 -17.28 -16.70
CA ILE A 116 6.86 -16.82 -16.47
C ILE A 116 6.38 -15.96 -17.64
N ASP A 117 5.21 -16.31 -18.18
CA ASP A 117 4.53 -15.57 -19.24
C ASP A 117 3.77 -14.35 -18.70
N THR A 118 3.48 -13.39 -19.57
CA THR A 118 2.71 -12.18 -19.21
C THR A 118 1.27 -12.48 -18.77
N ALA A 119 0.75 -13.65 -19.12
CA ALA A 119 -0.58 -14.10 -18.69
C ALA A 119 -0.57 -14.91 -17.40
N ASP A 120 0.59 -15.24 -16.84
CA ASP A 120 0.69 -15.99 -15.59
C ASP A 120 0.31 -15.14 -14.39
N TRP A 121 -0.20 -15.79 -13.34
CA TRP A 121 -0.78 -15.14 -12.19
C TRP A 121 0.22 -14.98 -11.05
N PHE A 122 0.06 -13.87 -10.32
CA PHE A 122 0.85 -13.55 -9.12
C PHE A 122 -0.07 -13.16 -7.97
N LYS A 123 0.36 -13.47 -6.77
CA LYS A 123 -0.17 -12.87 -5.54
C LYS A 123 0.63 -11.60 -5.27
N VAL A 124 -0.05 -10.49 -5.06
CA VAL A 124 0.58 -9.17 -4.97
C VAL A 124 0.22 -8.49 -3.67
N THR A 125 1.23 -7.98 -2.98
CA THR A 125 1.07 -7.08 -1.84
C THR A 125 1.62 -5.72 -2.22
N LEU A 126 0.82 -4.68 -2.05
CA LEU A 126 1.21 -3.30 -2.34
C LEU A 126 1.34 -2.51 -1.04
N ARG A 127 2.45 -1.80 -0.90
CA ARG A 127 2.68 -0.90 0.24
C ARG A 127 2.77 0.52 -0.28
N LEU A 128 1.78 1.30 0.09
CA LEU A 128 1.63 2.71 -0.28
C LEU A 128 1.58 3.58 0.96
N MET A 129 1.70 4.88 0.78
CA MET A 129 1.58 5.86 1.86
C MET A 129 0.84 7.08 1.35
N GLU A 130 -0.20 7.51 2.07
CA GLU A 130 -0.94 8.74 1.77
C GLU A 130 -0.10 9.96 2.16
N ILE A 131 -0.07 10.93 1.27
CA ILE A 131 0.63 12.19 1.50
C ILE A 131 -0.30 13.37 1.68
#